data_7f6413ecccc1a64d2fc402b1c672f1ba
#
_entry.id   7f6413ecccc1a64d2fc402b1c672f1ba
#
_cell.length_a   1.000
_cell.length_b   1.000
_cell.length_c   1.000
_cell.angle_alpha   90.00
_cell.angle_beta   90.00
_cell.angle_gamma   90.00
#
_symmetry.space_group_name_H-M   'P 1'
#
loop_
_entity.id
_entity.type
_entity.pdbx_description
1 polymer ?
#
loop_
_entity_poly.entity_id
_entity_poly.type
_entity_poly.pdbx_seq_one_letter_code
_entity_poly.pdbx_strand_id
1 'polypeptide(L)'
;PMLKERVEILNVVGTKLVDSYEGDWLNFIKNGPRKLYSNGEGLVERLVLEFPRFNDSSIYLDKEVNFYKLAQLAFWGIHGELAHTGYFRIEDMESMTAFADYIVPVALIVMKITQYSDELEDKIMSGKMIERDSSEEIEIRSASIYATAKLTESVNRRRKDLESLIIPQLDYRLWKHYHATHFPHHLTYTTMY
;
A
#
# COMPACT_ATOMS: atom_id res chain seq x y z
N PRO A 1 15.63 5.87 13.74
CA PRO A 1 16.01 5.83 12.32
C PRO A 1 15.25 6.92 11.55
N MET A 2 15.88 7.52 10.53
CA MET A 2 15.27 8.46 9.59
C MET A 2 14.58 9.67 10.25
N LEU A 3 15.17 10.26 11.30
CA LEU A 3 14.54 11.38 12.02
C LEU A 3 14.43 12.64 11.16
N LYS A 4 15.47 12.91 10.36
CA LYS A 4 15.52 14.07 9.46
C LYS A 4 14.41 13.98 8.43
N GLU A 5 14.27 12.83 7.78
CA GLU A 5 13.25 12.55 6.78
C GLU A 5 11.84 12.66 7.37
N ARG A 6 11.64 12.17 8.59
CA ARG A 6 10.34 12.28 9.30
C ARG A 6 9.96 13.73 9.58
N VAL A 7 10.91 14.55 10.03
CA VAL A 7 10.67 15.97 10.28
C VAL A 7 10.36 16.71 8.98
N GLU A 8 11.10 16.41 7.92
CA GLU A 8 10.84 17.00 6.59
C GLU A 8 9.45 16.63 6.06
N ILE A 9 9.07 15.35 6.15
CA ILE A 9 7.74 14.88 5.75
C ILE A 9 6.64 15.61 6.52
N LEU A 10 6.76 15.71 7.84
CA LEU A 10 5.75 16.38 8.66
C LEU A 10 5.62 17.86 8.30
N ASN A 11 6.74 18.55 8.06
CA ASN A 11 6.73 19.95 7.67
C ASN A 11 6.09 20.15 6.29
N VAL A 12 6.51 19.36 5.28
CA VAL A 12 5.96 19.50 3.92
C VAL A 12 4.47 19.19 3.89
N VAL A 13 4.04 18.10 4.52
CA VAL A 13 2.63 17.72 4.57
C VAL A 13 1.83 18.74 5.38
N GLY A 14 2.34 19.18 6.54
CA GLY A 14 1.67 20.16 7.40
C GLY A 14 1.51 21.51 6.72
N THR A 15 2.56 22.03 6.08
CA THR A 15 2.51 23.30 5.34
C THR A 15 1.47 23.22 4.22
N LYS A 16 1.52 22.19 3.38
CA LYS A 16 0.52 22.02 2.31
C LYS A 16 -0.90 21.92 2.85
N LEU A 17 -1.10 21.24 3.96
CA LEU A 17 -2.42 21.10 4.58
C LEU A 17 -2.94 22.45 5.09
N VAL A 18 -2.08 23.23 5.74
CA VAL A 18 -2.44 24.59 6.21
C VAL A 18 -2.77 25.49 5.04
N ASP A 19 -1.92 25.56 4.03
CA ASP A 19 -2.05 26.49 2.92
C ASP A 19 -3.25 26.21 2.03
N SER A 20 -3.63 24.93 1.88
CA SER A 20 -4.67 24.51 0.91
C SER A 20 -5.97 24.03 1.56
N TYR A 21 -5.94 23.65 2.84
CA TYR A 21 -7.03 22.96 3.52
C TYR A 21 -7.28 23.45 4.94
N GLU A 22 -6.77 24.65 5.29
CA GLU A 22 -6.97 25.26 6.62
C GLU A 22 -6.45 24.38 7.78
N GLY A 23 -5.44 23.52 7.51
CA GLY A 23 -4.88 22.60 8.48
C GLY A 23 -5.74 21.36 8.79
N ASP A 24 -6.82 21.13 8.05
CA ASP A 24 -7.77 20.06 8.33
C ASP A 24 -7.90 19.07 7.16
N TRP A 25 -7.58 17.80 7.42
CA TRP A 25 -7.75 16.69 6.47
C TRP A 25 -9.20 16.49 6.03
N LEU A 26 -10.15 16.87 6.86
CA LEU A 26 -11.57 16.79 6.52
C LEU A 26 -11.92 17.70 5.35
N ASN A 27 -11.28 18.87 5.27
CA ASN A 27 -11.45 19.80 4.13
C ASN A 27 -10.89 19.19 2.84
N PHE A 28 -9.72 18.50 2.92
CA PHE A 28 -9.22 17.73 1.78
C PHE A 28 -10.23 16.66 1.33
N ILE A 29 -10.74 15.87 2.26
CA ILE A 29 -11.65 14.75 1.97
C ILE A 29 -12.97 15.24 1.37
N LYS A 30 -13.53 16.34 1.88
CA LYS A 30 -14.81 16.90 1.43
C LYS A 30 -14.72 17.57 0.06
N ASN A 31 -13.53 17.92 -0.40
CA ASN A 31 -13.31 18.71 -1.61
C ASN A 31 -13.30 17.86 -2.91
N GLY A 32 -13.89 16.68 -2.89
CA GLY A 32 -13.95 15.79 -4.05
C GLY A 32 -14.91 14.61 -3.88
N PRO A 33 -14.97 13.71 -4.87
CA PRO A 33 -15.85 12.54 -4.82
C PRO A 33 -15.41 11.58 -3.70
N ARG A 34 -16.38 10.82 -3.18
CA ARG A 34 -16.13 9.77 -2.18
C ARG A 34 -15.63 8.47 -2.82
N LYS A 35 -14.75 8.60 -3.81
CA LYS A 35 -14.10 7.51 -4.54
C LYS A 35 -12.60 7.62 -4.43
N LEU A 36 -11.92 6.49 -4.44
CA LEU A 36 -10.46 6.42 -4.46
C LEU A 36 -9.91 6.88 -5.81
N TYR A 37 -10.58 6.44 -6.89
CA TYR A 37 -10.21 6.72 -8.27
C TYR A 37 -11.41 7.28 -9.04
N SER A 38 -11.24 8.42 -9.69
CA SER A 38 -12.31 9.11 -10.42
C SER A 38 -11.74 10.08 -11.46
N ASN A 39 -11.08 9.54 -12.49
CA ASN A 39 -10.51 10.33 -13.60
C ASN A 39 -9.60 11.49 -13.16
N GLY A 40 -8.76 11.27 -12.16
CA GLY A 40 -7.84 12.25 -11.59
C GLY A 40 -8.38 13.02 -10.38
N GLU A 41 -9.67 12.90 -10.07
CA GLU A 41 -10.34 13.63 -8.98
C GLU A 41 -10.56 12.78 -7.73
N GLY A 42 -10.22 11.50 -7.77
CA GLY A 42 -10.40 10.58 -6.64
C GLY A 42 -9.47 10.88 -5.47
N LEU A 43 -9.81 10.35 -4.31
CA LEU A 43 -9.08 10.60 -3.07
C LEU A 43 -7.60 10.19 -3.13
N VAL A 44 -7.30 9.01 -3.69
CA VAL A 44 -5.90 8.56 -3.87
C VAL A 44 -5.20 9.42 -4.93
N GLU A 45 -5.87 9.66 -6.07
CA GLU A 45 -5.31 10.44 -7.18
C GLU A 45 -4.93 11.86 -6.74
N ARG A 46 -5.83 12.53 -6.02
CA ARG A 46 -5.56 13.87 -5.46
C ARG A 46 -4.49 13.84 -4.39
N LEU A 47 -4.51 12.83 -3.50
CA LEU A 47 -3.52 12.75 -2.41
C LEU A 47 -2.10 12.59 -2.96
N VAL A 48 -1.89 11.75 -3.96
CA VAL A 48 -0.56 11.55 -4.55
C VAL A 48 -0.10 12.74 -5.39
N LEU A 49 -1.04 13.46 -6.02
CA LEU A 49 -0.76 14.65 -6.81
C LEU A 49 -0.39 15.84 -5.92
N GLU A 50 -1.15 16.08 -4.86
CA GLU A 50 -1.02 17.28 -4.03
C GLU A 50 -0.01 17.14 -2.90
N PHE A 51 0.26 15.92 -2.44
CA PHE A 51 1.17 15.60 -1.37
C PHE A 51 2.23 14.59 -1.85
N PRO A 52 3.39 15.05 -2.36
CA PRO A 52 4.42 14.18 -2.95
C PRO A 52 4.89 13.04 -2.03
N ARG A 53 4.70 13.18 -0.72
CA ARG A 53 4.96 12.13 0.28
C ARG A 53 4.23 10.83 -0.02
N PHE A 54 3.06 10.91 -0.64
CA PHE A 54 2.21 9.76 -0.94
C PHE A 54 2.37 9.23 -2.37
N ASN A 55 3.16 9.91 -3.19
CA ASN A 55 3.45 9.48 -4.56
C ASN A 55 4.51 8.37 -4.56
N ASP A 56 4.06 7.14 -4.33
CA ASP A 56 4.86 5.92 -4.30
C ASP A 56 4.78 5.25 -5.67
N SER A 57 5.61 5.71 -6.59
CA SER A 57 5.74 5.20 -7.96
C SER A 57 7.20 4.92 -8.30
N SER A 58 7.42 4.01 -9.24
CA SER A 58 8.74 3.61 -9.75
C SER A 58 8.68 3.42 -11.26
N ILE A 59 9.83 3.46 -11.93
CA ILE A 59 9.92 3.15 -13.37
C ILE A 59 10.50 1.74 -13.54
N TYR A 60 9.77 0.89 -14.24
CA TYR A 60 10.19 -0.47 -14.56
C TYR A 60 10.01 -0.74 -16.05
N LEU A 61 11.13 -1.06 -16.76
CA LEU A 61 11.14 -1.30 -18.21
C LEU A 61 10.39 -0.18 -18.98
N ASP A 62 10.77 1.07 -18.72
CA ASP A 62 10.19 2.29 -19.31
C ASP A 62 8.70 2.51 -19.07
N LYS A 63 8.12 1.80 -18.07
CA LYS A 63 6.73 1.98 -17.64
C LYS A 63 6.68 2.45 -16.21
N GLU A 64 5.76 3.36 -15.94
CA GLU A 64 5.44 3.77 -14.57
C GLU A 64 4.65 2.68 -13.85
N VAL A 65 5.10 2.32 -12.66
CA VAL A 65 4.44 1.39 -11.75
C VAL A 65 4.02 2.15 -10.50
N ASN A 66 2.72 2.25 -10.29
CA ASN A 66 2.14 2.99 -9.18
C ASN A 66 1.74 2.04 -8.05
N PHE A 67 2.42 2.14 -6.91
CA PHE A 67 2.09 1.36 -5.72
C PHE A 67 1.11 2.08 -4.82
N TYR A 68 1.32 3.37 -4.57
CA TYR A 68 0.49 4.24 -3.74
C TYR A 68 0.13 3.63 -2.38
N LYS A 69 1.05 2.86 -1.81
CA LYS A 69 0.82 2.06 -0.60
C LYS A 69 0.26 2.90 0.55
N LEU A 70 0.94 3.99 0.87
CA LEU A 70 0.54 4.83 2.02
C LEU A 70 -0.73 5.64 1.75
N ALA A 71 -0.97 6.04 0.50
CA ALA A 71 -2.20 6.72 0.12
C ALA A 71 -3.41 5.79 0.29
N GLN A 72 -3.33 4.57 -0.23
CA GLN A 72 -4.38 3.58 -0.09
C GLN A 72 -4.60 3.19 1.40
N LEU A 73 -3.50 2.99 2.15
CA LEU A 73 -3.57 2.62 3.56
C LEU A 73 -4.23 3.72 4.42
N ALA A 74 -3.96 5.01 4.12
CA ALA A 74 -4.60 6.12 4.81
C ALA A 74 -6.13 6.07 4.63
N PHE A 75 -6.62 5.88 3.42
CA PHE A 75 -8.05 5.80 3.15
C PHE A 75 -8.68 4.48 3.61
N TRP A 76 -7.92 3.38 3.64
CA TRP A 76 -8.35 2.15 4.29
C TRP A 76 -8.66 2.37 5.77
N GLY A 77 -7.75 3.05 6.49
CA GLY A 77 -7.93 3.39 7.90
C GLY A 77 -9.12 4.33 8.13
N ILE A 78 -9.22 5.41 7.35
CA ILE A 78 -10.33 6.37 7.46
C ILE A 78 -11.68 5.70 7.18
N HIS A 79 -11.78 4.87 6.15
CA HIS A 79 -13.00 4.12 5.86
C HIS A 79 -13.36 3.16 6.99
N GLY A 80 -12.39 2.42 7.51
CA GLY A 80 -12.60 1.47 8.61
C GLY A 80 -13.18 2.14 9.86
N GLU A 81 -12.67 3.33 10.20
CA GLU A 81 -13.11 4.06 11.39
C GLU A 81 -14.43 4.82 11.20
N LEU A 82 -14.73 5.29 10.00
CA LEU A 82 -15.86 6.21 9.79
C LEU A 82 -17.07 5.57 9.07
N ALA A 83 -16.90 4.52 8.30
CA ALA A 83 -18.00 3.97 7.49
C ALA A 83 -19.17 3.47 8.33
N HIS A 84 -18.90 2.89 9.50
CA HIS A 84 -19.95 2.38 10.41
C HIS A 84 -20.71 3.50 11.12
N THR A 85 -20.13 4.72 11.19
CA THR A 85 -20.79 5.88 11.82
C THR A 85 -21.83 6.55 10.90
N GLY A 86 -21.83 6.22 9.60
CA GLY A 86 -22.60 6.90 8.58
C GLY A 86 -22.06 8.28 8.19
N TYR A 87 -21.01 8.78 8.85
CA TYR A 87 -20.44 10.09 8.59
C TYR A 87 -19.70 10.16 7.26
N PHE A 88 -18.87 9.16 6.98
CA PHE A 88 -18.09 9.09 5.75
C PHE A 88 -17.90 7.62 5.29
N ARG A 89 -18.15 7.39 4.01
CA ARG A 89 -17.93 6.09 3.38
C ARG A 89 -17.32 6.30 2.00
N ILE A 90 -16.30 5.54 1.69
CA ILE A 90 -15.72 5.45 0.34
C ILE A 90 -16.52 4.43 -0.45
N GLU A 91 -16.85 4.76 -1.70
CA GLU A 91 -17.81 4.01 -2.52
C GLU A 91 -17.18 2.87 -3.31
N ASP A 92 -15.87 2.97 -3.62
CA ASP A 92 -15.12 2.05 -4.50
C ASP A 92 -13.95 1.36 -3.78
N MET A 93 -14.17 0.89 -2.55
CA MET A 93 -13.13 0.22 -1.75
C MET A 93 -12.56 -1.03 -2.43
N GLU A 94 -13.33 -1.67 -3.31
CA GLU A 94 -12.91 -2.81 -4.13
C GLU A 94 -11.85 -2.45 -5.19
N SER A 95 -11.66 -1.18 -5.49
CA SER A 95 -10.62 -0.70 -6.40
C SER A 95 -9.22 -0.65 -5.77
N MET A 96 -9.11 -0.83 -4.45
CA MET A 96 -7.82 -0.93 -3.78
C MET A 96 -7.06 -2.19 -4.17
N THR A 97 -5.73 -2.05 -4.26
CA THR A 97 -4.80 -3.18 -4.38
C THR A 97 -4.36 -3.69 -2.99
N ALA A 98 -3.48 -4.69 -2.98
CA ALA A 98 -2.71 -5.01 -1.79
C ALA A 98 -1.73 -3.87 -1.46
N PHE A 99 -1.40 -3.74 -0.18
CA PHE A 99 -0.44 -2.76 0.31
C PHE A 99 0.98 -3.32 0.15
N ALA A 100 1.67 -2.89 -0.91
CA ALA A 100 3.00 -3.39 -1.27
C ALA A 100 4.06 -3.05 -0.19
N ASP A 101 4.08 -3.82 0.90
CA ASP A 101 4.99 -3.71 2.03
C ASP A 101 6.04 -4.84 2.04
N TYR A 102 6.76 -5.02 3.16
CA TYR A 102 7.77 -6.06 3.34
C TYR A 102 7.26 -7.32 4.06
N ILE A 103 6.04 -7.32 4.62
CA ILE A 103 5.47 -8.47 5.36
C ILE A 103 4.64 -9.38 4.44
N VAL A 104 3.82 -8.80 3.56
CA VAL A 104 2.98 -9.59 2.64
C VAL A 104 3.84 -10.47 1.72
N PRO A 105 4.98 -10.02 1.15
CA PRO A 105 5.90 -10.90 0.44
C PRO A 105 6.34 -12.12 1.26
N VAL A 106 6.68 -11.93 2.55
CA VAL A 106 7.03 -13.03 3.45
C VAL A 106 5.90 -14.03 3.58
N ALA A 107 4.68 -13.55 3.80
CA ALA A 107 3.50 -14.41 3.89
C ALA A 107 3.35 -15.28 2.63
N LEU A 108 3.48 -14.68 1.45
CA LEU A 108 3.34 -15.38 0.17
C LEU A 108 4.44 -16.42 -0.07
N ILE A 109 5.69 -16.13 0.31
CA ILE A 109 6.82 -17.08 0.24
C ILE A 109 6.60 -18.26 1.19
N VAL A 110 6.29 -18.00 2.46
CA VAL A 110 6.05 -19.06 3.47
C VAL A 110 4.86 -19.94 3.06
N MET A 111 3.84 -19.37 2.47
CA MET A 111 2.69 -20.10 1.91
C MET A 111 3.00 -20.80 0.58
N LYS A 112 4.20 -20.64 0.02
CA LYS A 112 4.63 -21.19 -1.28
C LYS A 112 3.73 -20.74 -2.46
N ILE A 113 3.22 -19.51 -2.38
CA ILE A 113 2.42 -18.87 -3.44
C ILE A 113 3.33 -18.14 -4.42
N THR A 114 4.41 -17.55 -3.92
CA THR A 114 5.49 -16.93 -4.69
C THR A 114 6.82 -17.59 -4.32
N GLN A 115 7.81 -17.41 -5.18
CA GLN A 115 9.18 -17.87 -4.97
C GLN A 115 10.14 -16.83 -5.50
N TYR A 116 11.22 -16.57 -4.78
CA TYR A 116 12.34 -15.77 -5.26
C TYR A 116 13.26 -16.61 -6.15
N SER A 117 14.07 -15.94 -6.98
CA SER A 117 15.26 -16.59 -7.55
C SER A 117 16.26 -16.91 -6.44
N ASP A 118 17.11 -17.92 -6.65
CA ASP A 118 18.12 -18.31 -5.66
C ASP A 118 19.02 -17.12 -5.27
N GLU A 119 19.39 -16.29 -6.23
CA GLU A 119 20.20 -15.09 -5.98
C GLU A 119 19.48 -14.05 -5.09
N LEU A 120 18.20 -13.80 -5.33
CA LEU A 120 17.40 -12.86 -4.56
C LEU A 120 17.14 -13.40 -3.15
N GLU A 121 16.87 -14.71 -3.03
CA GLU A 121 16.70 -15.37 -1.74
C GLU A 121 17.96 -15.27 -0.89
N ASP A 122 19.14 -15.54 -1.47
CA ASP A 122 20.44 -15.40 -0.80
C ASP A 122 20.69 -13.97 -0.32
N LYS A 123 20.34 -12.96 -1.12
CA LYS A 123 20.42 -11.54 -0.71
C LYS A 123 19.56 -11.26 0.52
N ILE A 124 18.30 -11.70 0.48
CA ILE A 124 17.34 -11.47 1.58
C ILE A 124 17.78 -12.22 2.84
N MET A 125 18.12 -13.50 2.72
CA MET A 125 18.54 -14.34 3.85
C MET A 125 19.84 -13.86 4.50
N SER A 126 20.75 -13.26 3.74
CA SER A 126 21.99 -12.64 4.26
C SER A 126 21.81 -11.23 4.80
N GLY A 127 20.60 -10.65 4.75
CA GLY A 127 20.33 -9.30 5.22
C GLY A 127 20.98 -8.20 4.38
N LYS A 128 21.27 -8.47 3.11
CA LYS A 128 21.79 -7.45 2.19
C LYS A 128 20.68 -6.45 1.83
N MET A 129 21.05 -5.18 1.79
CA MET A 129 20.15 -4.11 1.35
C MET A 129 19.82 -4.27 -0.13
N ILE A 130 18.54 -4.15 -0.45
CA ILE A 130 18.02 -4.01 -1.81
C ILE A 130 17.76 -2.54 -2.05
N GLU A 131 18.30 -2.02 -3.14
CA GLU A 131 18.16 -0.60 -3.46
C GLU A 131 16.70 -0.28 -3.81
N ARG A 132 16.21 0.85 -3.31
CA ARG A 132 14.89 1.37 -3.66
C ARG A 132 14.83 1.64 -5.16
N ASP A 133 13.69 1.37 -5.77
CA ASP A 133 13.43 1.51 -7.20
C ASP A 133 14.30 0.61 -8.10
N SER A 134 15.05 -0.36 -7.51
CA SER A 134 15.70 -1.41 -8.28
C SER A 134 14.67 -2.39 -8.86
N SER A 135 15.07 -3.12 -9.91
CA SER A 135 14.20 -4.16 -10.49
C SER A 135 13.75 -5.19 -9.44
N GLU A 136 14.64 -5.59 -8.55
CA GLU A 136 14.35 -6.56 -7.48
C GLU A 136 13.27 -6.02 -6.52
N GLU A 137 13.39 -4.78 -6.06
CA GLU A 137 12.42 -4.17 -5.15
C GLU A 137 11.06 -4.00 -5.81
N ILE A 138 11.04 -3.49 -7.07
CA ILE A 138 9.81 -3.31 -7.85
C ILE A 138 9.12 -4.66 -8.10
N GLU A 139 9.88 -5.69 -8.45
CA GLU A 139 9.34 -7.04 -8.72
C GLU A 139 8.77 -7.69 -7.45
N ILE A 140 9.44 -7.59 -6.31
CA ILE A 140 8.93 -8.10 -5.03
C ILE A 140 7.56 -7.46 -4.71
N ARG A 141 7.49 -6.14 -4.82
CA ARG A 141 6.28 -5.38 -4.52
C ARG A 141 5.15 -5.67 -5.52
N SER A 142 5.45 -5.68 -6.80
CA SER A 142 4.48 -5.94 -7.87
C SER A 142 3.96 -7.38 -7.81
N ALA A 143 4.85 -8.35 -7.59
CA ALA A 143 4.47 -9.75 -7.42
C ALA A 143 3.55 -9.95 -6.21
N SER A 144 3.79 -9.22 -5.12
CA SER A 144 2.95 -9.28 -3.92
C SER A 144 1.54 -8.77 -4.19
N ILE A 145 1.40 -7.64 -4.89
CA ILE A 145 0.09 -7.11 -5.30
C ILE A 145 -0.65 -8.12 -6.17
N TYR A 146 0.01 -8.62 -7.21
CA TYR A 146 -0.60 -9.56 -8.14
C TYR A 146 -1.01 -10.88 -7.46
N ALA A 147 -0.10 -11.47 -6.67
CA ALA A 147 -0.36 -12.73 -5.99
C ALA A 147 -1.48 -12.61 -4.95
N THR A 148 -1.53 -11.50 -4.20
CA THR A 148 -2.61 -11.26 -3.23
C THR A 148 -3.96 -11.09 -3.93
N ALA A 149 -4.00 -10.41 -5.08
CA ALA A 149 -5.22 -10.30 -5.87
C ALA A 149 -5.70 -11.69 -6.34
N LYS A 150 -4.79 -12.53 -6.91
CA LYS A 150 -5.11 -13.89 -7.34
C LYS A 150 -5.52 -14.81 -6.18
N LEU A 151 -4.89 -14.66 -5.04
CA LEU A 151 -5.28 -15.38 -3.83
C LEU A 151 -6.69 -14.97 -3.37
N THR A 152 -7.01 -13.67 -3.39
CA THR A 152 -8.33 -13.16 -3.05
C THR A 152 -9.41 -13.73 -3.97
N GLU A 153 -9.18 -13.73 -5.29
CA GLU A 153 -10.07 -14.38 -6.26
C GLU A 153 -10.29 -15.86 -5.94
N SER A 154 -9.20 -16.58 -5.62
CA SER A 154 -9.26 -18.02 -5.31
C SER A 154 -10.01 -18.31 -4.01
N VAL A 155 -9.82 -17.49 -2.98
CA VAL A 155 -10.55 -17.57 -1.72
C VAL A 155 -12.04 -17.32 -1.95
N ASN A 156 -12.38 -16.25 -2.68
CA ASN A 156 -13.77 -15.89 -2.96
C ASN A 156 -14.53 -16.98 -3.74
N ARG A 157 -13.88 -17.66 -4.70
CA ARG A 157 -14.48 -18.81 -5.40
C ARG A 157 -14.91 -19.95 -4.46
N ARG A 158 -14.29 -20.07 -3.29
CA ARG A 158 -14.62 -21.08 -2.28
C ARG A 158 -15.60 -20.59 -1.21
N ARG A 159 -15.88 -19.29 -1.17
CA ARG A 159 -16.76 -18.64 -0.17
C ARG A 159 -18.17 -18.39 -0.72
N LYS A 160 -18.78 -19.38 -1.37
CA LYS A 160 -20.05 -19.24 -2.12
C LYS A 160 -21.21 -18.66 -1.30
N ASP A 161 -21.25 -18.97 0.00
CA ASP A 161 -22.33 -18.57 0.90
C ASP A 161 -21.91 -17.41 1.84
N LEU A 162 -20.78 -16.77 1.57
CA LEU A 162 -20.26 -15.68 2.38
C LEU A 162 -20.02 -14.45 1.52
N GLU A 163 -20.08 -13.28 2.12
CA GLU A 163 -19.68 -12.03 1.46
C GLU A 163 -18.26 -12.11 0.91
N SER A 164 -18.08 -11.65 -0.32
CA SER A 164 -16.76 -11.64 -0.97
C SER A 164 -15.80 -10.70 -0.24
N LEU A 165 -14.58 -11.15 -0.10
CA LEU A 165 -13.49 -10.31 0.41
C LEU A 165 -13.01 -9.37 -0.69
N ILE A 166 -12.68 -8.15 -0.33
CA ILE A 166 -11.84 -7.25 -1.13
C ILE A 166 -10.36 -7.48 -0.79
N ILE A 167 -9.47 -7.10 -1.72
CA ILE A 167 -8.03 -7.37 -1.61
C ILE A 167 -7.43 -6.86 -0.29
N PRO A 168 -7.70 -5.62 0.19
CA PRO A 168 -7.16 -5.12 1.46
C PRO A 168 -7.54 -5.95 2.68
N GLN A 169 -8.70 -6.58 2.66
CA GLN A 169 -9.12 -7.44 3.78
C GLN A 169 -8.29 -8.71 3.89
N LEU A 170 -7.88 -9.28 2.76
CA LEU A 170 -6.98 -10.43 2.75
C LEU A 170 -5.55 -10.00 3.09
N ASP A 171 -5.07 -8.91 2.49
CA ASP A 171 -3.79 -8.29 2.78
C ASP A 171 -3.60 -8.08 4.29
N TYR A 172 -4.54 -7.41 4.95
CA TYR A 172 -4.49 -7.18 6.40
C TYR A 172 -4.40 -8.49 7.21
N ARG A 173 -5.09 -9.55 6.78
CA ARG A 173 -5.01 -10.86 7.45
C ARG A 173 -3.65 -11.52 7.28
N LEU A 174 -3.06 -11.44 6.08
CA LEU A 174 -1.71 -11.90 5.82
C LEU A 174 -0.70 -11.12 6.66
N TRP A 175 -0.76 -9.80 6.62
CA TRP A 175 0.10 -8.93 7.41
C TRP A 175 0.00 -9.24 8.91
N LYS A 176 -1.22 -9.28 9.45
CA LYS A 176 -1.44 -9.54 10.88
C LYS A 176 -0.92 -10.89 11.33
N HIS A 177 -1.05 -11.92 10.49
CA HIS A 177 -0.61 -13.27 10.83
C HIS A 177 0.92 -13.42 10.75
N TYR A 178 1.54 -12.80 9.75
CA TYR A 178 2.97 -12.99 9.49
C TYR A 178 3.88 -11.90 10.06
N HIS A 179 3.35 -10.78 10.46
CA HIS A 179 4.11 -9.67 11.07
C HIS A 179 4.94 -10.10 12.31
N ALA A 180 4.51 -11.08 13.06
CA ALA A 180 5.23 -11.60 14.23
C ALA A 180 6.16 -12.80 13.91
N THR A 181 6.26 -13.17 12.66
CA THR A 181 7.08 -14.31 12.25
C THR A 181 8.51 -13.87 12.07
N HIS A 182 9.44 -13.86 12.69
CA HIS A 182 10.83 -13.39 12.47
C HIS A 182 11.51 -13.96 11.21
N PHE A 183 10.72 -14.21 10.16
CA PHE A 183 11.26 -14.65 8.88
C PHE A 183 11.95 -13.48 8.16
N PRO A 184 13.12 -13.68 7.55
CA PRO A 184 13.80 -12.60 6.84
C PRO A 184 12.94 -12.00 5.72
N HIS A 185 12.94 -10.69 5.63
CA HIS A 185 12.32 -9.92 4.57
C HIS A 185 13.34 -9.05 3.85
N HIS A 186 13.01 -8.57 2.66
CA HIS A 186 13.87 -7.63 1.97
C HIS A 186 14.05 -6.34 2.79
N LEU A 187 15.26 -5.84 2.78
CA LEU A 187 15.63 -4.60 3.47
C LEU A 187 15.87 -3.51 2.44
N THR A 188 15.07 -2.45 2.50
CA THR A 188 15.20 -1.29 1.61
C THR A 188 15.19 0.00 2.44
N TYR A 189 16.12 0.91 2.16
CA TYR A 189 16.12 2.22 2.82
C TYR A 189 15.09 3.11 2.14
N THR A 190 13.88 3.17 2.71
CA THR A 190 12.75 3.90 2.14
C THR A 190 11.83 4.47 3.21
N THR A 191 11.09 5.51 2.88
CA THR A 191 9.99 6.03 3.68
C THR A 191 8.62 5.66 3.11
N MET A 192 8.56 4.94 2.00
CA MET A 192 7.29 4.67 1.29
C MET A 192 6.50 3.49 1.85
N TYR A 193 7.16 2.61 2.63
CA TYR A 193 6.49 1.48 3.25
C TYR A 193 7.21 0.98 4.51
#